data_bdfe07af17a18ae66a4a58d4941b85ff
#
_entry.id   bdfe07af17a18ae66a4a58d4941b85ff
#
_cell.length_a   1.000
_cell.length_b   1.000
_cell.length_c   1.000
_cell.angle_alpha   90.00
_cell.angle_beta   90.00
_cell.angle_gamma   90.00
#
_symmetry.space_group_name_H-M   'P 1'
#
loop_
_entity.id
_entity.type
_entity.pdbx_description
1 polymer ?
#
loop_
_entity_poly.entity_id
_entity_poly.type
_entity_poly.pdbx_seq_one_letter_code
_entity_poly.pdbx_strand_id
1 'polypeptide(L)'
;MIDPIQTALSGLNASRLRSATTANNLANLQTPGYKAQRADSTTGPTGDSVQISSVGRSLSQGALQMTGNPMDVAITGNGFFQVQDGGGNTFYTRAGNFQLDANGNLVTAQGFTVAPGITAPAGSQVSIGPDGTVTAQTGNGPSVAVGQIQLASFDNPEGLILTGDGMAAATTASGAPTLGTPGTAGYGGLVSGFLESSNVDLVTEMVNQIVETHVYTANASVIRATDEMNRETLNLLA
;
A
#
# COMPACT_ATOMS: atom_id res chain seq x y z
N MET A 1 -30.65 16.40 -22.03
CA MET A 1 -31.66 15.90 -21.08
C MET A 1 -30.90 15.02 -20.11
N ILE A 2 -30.89 15.34 -18.84
CA ILE A 2 -30.21 14.53 -17.81
C ILE A 2 -30.99 13.23 -17.69
N ASP A 3 -30.34 12.10 -17.91
CA ASP A 3 -30.94 10.78 -17.68
C ASP A 3 -30.69 10.37 -16.23
N PRO A 4 -31.71 10.40 -15.33
CA PRO A 4 -31.57 10.09 -13.94
C PRO A 4 -31.10 8.65 -13.69
N ILE A 5 -31.40 7.72 -14.60
CA ILE A 5 -30.94 6.33 -14.51
C ILE A 5 -29.43 6.26 -14.72
N GLN A 6 -28.90 6.93 -15.75
CA GLN A 6 -27.45 6.96 -16.02
C GLN A 6 -26.67 7.63 -14.89
N THR A 7 -27.20 8.72 -14.36
CA THR A 7 -26.60 9.43 -13.21
C THR A 7 -26.56 8.53 -11.97
N ALA A 8 -27.68 7.89 -11.64
CA ALA A 8 -27.78 6.98 -10.49
C ALA A 8 -26.88 5.73 -10.68
N LEU A 9 -26.80 5.18 -11.92
CA LEU A 9 -25.94 4.04 -12.23
C LEU A 9 -24.46 4.40 -12.05
N SER A 10 -24.05 5.60 -12.48
CA SER A 10 -22.68 6.08 -12.27
C SER A 10 -22.36 6.23 -10.78
N GLY A 11 -23.32 6.74 -9.98
CA GLY A 11 -23.22 6.81 -8.52
C GLY A 11 -23.11 5.44 -7.86
N LEU A 12 -23.88 4.44 -8.30
CA LEU A 12 -23.78 3.06 -7.82
C LEU A 12 -22.39 2.46 -8.11
N ASN A 13 -21.87 2.65 -9.31
CA ASN A 13 -20.56 2.14 -9.68
C ASN A 13 -19.43 2.79 -8.85
N ALA A 14 -19.50 4.11 -8.64
CA ALA A 14 -18.57 4.84 -7.82
C ALA A 14 -18.60 4.37 -6.35
N SER A 15 -19.80 4.22 -5.78
CA SER A 15 -20.02 3.75 -4.41
C SER A 15 -19.50 2.31 -4.22
N ARG A 16 -19.76 1.43 -5.20
CA ARG A 16 -19.24 0.05 -5.20
C ARG A 16 -17.71 0.03 -5.17
N LEU A 17 -17.03 0.86 -5.97
CA LEU A 17 -15.58 0.89 -6.02
C LEU A 17 -14.98 1.46 -4.73
N ARG A 18 -15.59 2.52 -4.16
CA ARG A 18 -15.18 3.06 -2.85
C ARG A 18 -15.36 2.04 -1.74
N SER A 19 -16.50 1.33 -1.71
CA SER A 19 -16.74 0.25 -0.75
C SER A 19 -15.70 -0.86 -0.88
N ALA A 20 -15.31 -1.23 -2.11
CA ALA A 20 -14.24 -2.21 -2.35
C ALA A 20 -12.88 -1.70 -1.84
N THR A 21 -12.57 -0.41 -2.02
CA THR A 21 -11.35 0.22 -1.51
C THR A 21 -11.33 0.22 0.02
N THR A 22 -12.42 0.62 0.66
CA THR A 22 -12.58 0.58 2.12
C THR A 22 -12.44 -0.86 2.67
N ALA A 23 -13.05 -1.85 2.01
CA ALA A 23 -12.90 -3.25 2.40
C ALA A 23 -11.46 -3.75 2.28
N ASN A 24 -10.74 -3.31 1.26
CA ASN A 24 -9.32 -3.63 1.08
C ASN A 24 -8.46 -2.98 2.18
N ASN A 25 -8.70 -1.70 2.52
CA ASN A 25 -8.03 -1.03 3.62
C ASN A 25 -8.27 -1.76 4.96
N LEU A 26 -9.52 -2.12 5.23
CA LEU A 26 -9.90 -2.82 6.45
C LEU A 26 -9.25 -4.21 6.55
N ALA A 27 -9.19 -4.96 5.46
CA ALA A 27 -8.53 -6.27 5.41
C ALA A 27 -7.03 -6.17 5.70
N ASN A 28 -6.39 -5.05 5.34
CA ASN A 28 -4.96 -4.81 5.51
C ASN A 28 -4.61 -3.92 6.71
N LEU A 29 -5.54 -3.74 7.65
CA LEU A 29 -5.33 -2.91 8.86
C LEU A 29 -4.11 -3.37 9.68
N GLN A 30 -3.88 -4.68 9.76
CA GLN A 30 -2.79 -5.29 10.52
C GLN A 30 -1.57 -5.67 9.66
N THR A 31 -1.59 -5.34 8.37
CA THR A 31 -0.48 -5.65 7.47
C THR A 31 0.64 -4.61 7.64
N PRO A 32 1.86 -5.00 8.05
CA PRO A 32 2.97 -4.06 8.22
C PRO A 32 3.29 -3.33 6.91
N GLY A 33 3.53 -2.02 7.00
CA GLY A 33 3.90 -1.18 5.87
C GLY A 33 2.80 -0.93 4.84
N TYR A 34 1.56 -1.40 5.09
CA TYR A 34 0.44 -1.14 4.20
C TYR A 34 0.08 0.34 4.16
N LYS A 35 -0.23 0.85 2.97
CA LYS A 35 -0.64 2.23 2.72
C LYS A 35 -2.09 2.27 2.26
N ALA A 36 -2.92 3.01 3.01
CA ALA A 36 -4.34 3.16 2.74
C ALA A 36 -4.59 3.63 1.30
N GLN A 37 -5.52 2.98 0.64
CA GLN A 37 -5.98 3.34 -0.69
C GLN A 37 -7.16 4.30 -0.60
N ARG A 38 -7.28 5.21 -1.59
CA ARG A 38 -8.37 6.15 -1.74
C ARG A 38 -8.86 6.16 -3.18
N ALA A 39 -10.15 6.00 -3.37
CA ALA A 39 -10.78 6.12 -4.67
C ALA A 39 -11.15 7.59 -4.94
N ASP A 40 -10.41 8.25 -5.82
CA ASP A 40 -10.64 9.63 -6.21
C ASP A 40 -11.70 9.69 -7.32
N SER A 41 -12.71 10.53 -7.13
CA SER A 41 -13.81 10.68 -8.08
C SER A 41 -13.80 12.06 -8.72
N THR A 42 -14.16 12.10 -10.00
CA THR A 42 -14.39 13.32 -10.77
C THR A 42 -15.80 13.31 -11.36
N THR A 43 -16.31 14.50 -11.68
CA THR A 43 -17.51 14.61 -12.50
C THR A 43 -17.20 14.14 -13.92
N GLY A 44 -18.15 13.39 -14.51
CA GLY A 44 -18.02 12.97 -15.90
C GLY A 44 -18.05 14.17 -16.89
N PRO A 45 -17.71 13.93 -18.17
CA PRO A 45 -17.54 14.99 -19.17
C PRO A 45 -18.76 15.88 -19.39
N THR A 46 -19.96 15.36 -19.11
CA THR A 46 -21.24 16.09 -19.24
C THR A 46 -21.71 16.76 -17.94
N GLY A 47 -20.97 16.58 -16.84
CA GLY A 47 -21.36 17.09 -15.53
C GLY A 47 -22.46 16.29 -14.84
N ASP A 48 -23.05 15.30 -15.49
CA ASP A 48 -24.23 14.56 -15.06
C ASP A 48 -23.91 13.19 -14.43
N SER A 49 -22.64 12.84 -14.34
CA SER A 49 -22.20 11.52 -13.85
C SER A 49 -20.98 11.65 -12.94
N VAL A 50 -20.75 10.63 -12.15
CA VAL A 50 -19.56 10.47 -11.31
C VAL A 50 -18.70 9.35 -11.89
N GLN A 51 -17.41 9.61 -12.05
CA GLN A 51 -16.43 8.60 -12.46
C GLN A 51 -15.31 8.52 -11.43
N ILE A 52 -14.83 7.33 -11.16
CA ILE A 52 -13.58 7.16 -10.41
C ILE A 52 -12.44 7.39 -11.39
N SER A 53 -11.65 8.42 -11.13
CA SER A 53 -10.51 8.80 -11.98
C SER A 53 -9.27 7.97 -11.68
N SER A 54 -9.04 7.66 -10.40
CA SER A 54 -7.87 6.90 -9.95
C SER A 54 -8.14 6.29 -8.58
N VAL A 55 -7.32 5.29 -8.26
CA VAL A 55 -7.17 4.79 -6.89
C VAL A 55 -5.77 5.17 -6.42
N GLY A 56 -5.69 6.26 -5.68
CA GLY A 56 -4.46 6.77 -5.08
C GLY A 56 -4.13 6.08 -3.76
N ARG A 57 -2.92 6.35 -3.23
CA ARG A 57 -2.47 5.87 -1.92
C ARG A 57 -2.11 7.02 -1.00
N SER A 58 -2.41 6.88 0.26
CA SER A 58 -1.89 7.76 1.29
C SER A 58 -0.49 7.29 1.69
N LEU A 59 0.52 8.06 1.34
CA LEU A 59 1.92 7.75 1.66
C LEU A 59 2.33 8.21 3.06
N SER A 60 1.41 8.76 3.85
CA SER A 60 1.68 9.13 5.23
C SER A 60 2.25 7.94 6.00
N GLN A 61 3.19 8.22 6.90
CA GLN A 61 3.80 7.20 7.74
C GLN A 61 2.79 6.65 8.74
N GLY A 62 2.74 5.32 8.86
CA GLY A 62 1.99 4.62 9.91
C GLY A 62 2.69 4.70 11.27
N ALA A 63 1.99 4.33 12.33
CA ALA A 63 2.59 4.24 13.66
C ALA A 63 3.71 3.20 13.68
N LEU A 64 4.78 3.47 14.44
CA LEU A 64 5.84 2.51 14.67
C LEU A 64 5.47 1.60 15.83
N GLN A 65 5.43 0.30 15.59
CA GLN A 65 5.12 -0.72 16.59
C GLN A 65 6.41 -1.45 16.99
N MET A 66 6.73 -1.46 18.27
CA MET A 66 7.86 -2.21 18.81
C MET A 66 7.56 -3.71 18.79
N THR A 67 8.43 -4.49 18.14
CA THR A 67 8.34 -5.96 18.09
C THR A 67 9.42 -6.64 18.91
N GLY A 68 10.55 -5.97 19.13
CA GLY A 68 11.72 -6.51 19.83
C GLY A 68 12.54 -7.51 19.00
N ASN A 69 12.16 -7.80 17.77
CA ASN A 69 12.92 -8.65 16.85
C ASN A 69 13.96 -7.80 16.11
N PRO A 70 15.26 -8.08 16.21
CA PRO A 70 16.32 -7.28 15.57
C PRO A 70 16.26 -7.23 14.04
N MET A 71 15.57 -8.19 13.41
CA MET A 71 15.38 -8.25 11.95
C MET A 71 14.14 -7.50 11.47
N ASP A 72 13.27 -7.07 12.39
CA ASP A 72 12.17 -6.18 12.07
C ASP A 72 12.68 -4.75 12.02
N VAL A 73 12.49 -4.08 10.89
CA VAL A 73 13.05 -2.76 10.63
C VAL A 73 11.99 -1.81 10.08
N ALA A 74 11.80 -0.69 10.73
CA ALA A 74 10.94 0.37 10.23
C ALA A 74 11.76 1.52 9.65
N ILE A 75 11.23 2.15 8.58
CA ILE A 75 11.79 3.39 8.03
C ILE A 75 11.13 4.58 8.72
N THR A 76 11.93 5.50 9.26
CA THR A 76 11.46 6.78 9.81
C THR A 76 11.67 7.88 8.78
N GLY A 77 10.62 8.25 8.05
CA GLY A 77 10.70 9.24 6.97
C GLY A 77 10.48 8.63 5.58
N ASN A 78 11.10 9.24 4.57
CA ASN A 78 10.91 8.86 3.16
C ASN A 78 11.80 7.68 2.75
N GLY A 79 11.33 6.88 1.78
CA GLY A 79 12.07 5.78 1.17
C GLY A 79 11.29 4.47 1.18
N PHE A 80 11.77 3.51 0.45
CA PHE A 80 11.22 2.15 0.36
C PHE A 80 12.36 1.16 0.41
N PHE A 81 12.12 -0.01 0.99
CA PHE A 81 13.02 -1.14 0.84
C PHE A 81 12.93 -1.66 -0.59
N GLN A 82 14.08 -1.95 -1.18
CA GLN A 82 14.18 -2.59 -2.47
C GLN A 82 14.32 -4.09 -2.28
N VAL A 83 13.45 -4.85 -2.96
CA VAL A 83 13.45 -6.32 -2.90
C VAL A 83 13.40 -6.90 -4.30
N GLN A 84 13.88 -8.11 -4.48
CA GLN A 84 13.93 -8.80 -5.76
C GLN A 84 13.27 -10.17 -5.65
N ASP A 85 12.54 -10.55 -6.70
CA ASP A 85 12.04 -11.92 -6.84
C ASP A 85 13.13 -12.87 -7.37
N GLY A 86 12.84 -14.18 -7.40
CA GLY A 86 13.74 -15.19 -7.97
C GLY A 86 13.99 -15.04 -9.49
N GLY A 87 13.23 -14.19 -10.17
CA GLY A 87 13.39 -13.85 -11.59
C GLY A 87 14.23 -12.59 -11.84
N GLY A 88 14.68 -11.89 -10.77
CA GLY A 88 15.45 -10.67 -10.86
C GLY A 88 14.61 -9.39 -11.05
N ASN A 89 13.26 -9.48 -10.99
CA ASN A 89 12.42 -8.29 -11.00
C ASN A 89 12.51 -7.56 -9.66
N THR A 90 12.54 -6.24 -9.72
CA THR A 90 12.70 -5.38 -8.56
C THR A 90 11.36 -4.81 -8.11
N PHE A 91 11.09 -4.92 -6.81
CA PHE A 91 9.91 -4.37 -6.15
C PHE A 91 10.31 -3.50 -4.96
N TYR A 92 9.37 -2.71 -4.50
CA TYR A 92 9.56 -1.74 -3.42
C TYR A 92 8.49 -1.94 -2.35
N THR A 93 8.91 -1.93 -1.09
CA THR A 93 7.99 -2.16 0.03
C THR A 93 8.35 -1.27 1.23
N ARG A 94 7.36 -1.02 2.09
CA ARG A 94 7.55 -0.45 3.42
C ARG A 94 7.54 -1.51 4.52
N ALA A 95 7.18 -2.74 4.18
CA ALA A 95 7.21 -3.85 5.11
C ALA A 95 8.67 -4.26 5.39
N GLY A 96 9.08 -4.15 6.64
CA GLY A 96 10.44 -4.47 7.06
C GLY A 96 10.53 -5.70 7.98
N ASN A 97 9.56 -6.60 7.90
CA ASN A 97 9.55 -7.88 8.61
C ASN A 97 10.44 -8.91 7.88
N PHE A 98 11.76 -8.72 8.03
CA PHE A 98 12.74 -9.56 7.36
C PHE A 98 13.03 -10.86 8.13
N GLN A 99 13.51 -11.86 7.40
CA GLN A 99 13.94 -13.13 7.94
C GLN A 99 15.12 -13.68 7.12
N LEU A 100 15.82 -14.68 7.66
CA LEU A 100 16.86 -15.40 6.91
C LEU A 100 16.24 -16.65 6.27
N ASP A 101 16.56 -16.86 5.00
CA ASP A 101 16.23 -18.11 4.31
C ASP A 101 17.21 -19.26 4.70
N ALA A 102 16.99 -20.47 4.17
CA ALA A 102 17.86 -21.62 4.42
C ALA A 102 19.31 -21.42 3.95
N ASN A 103 19.54 -20.48 3.04
CA ASN A 103 20.87 -20.15 2.50
C ASN A 103 21.53 -18.98 3.27
N GLY A 104 20.81 -18.40 4.24
CA GLY A 104 21.27 -17.24 5.01
C GLY A 104 21.01 -15.90 4.31
N ASN A 105 20.23 -15.85 3.22
CA ASN A 105 19.89 -14.59 2.59
C ASN A 105 18.82 -13.84 3.38
N LEU A 106 18.93 -12.53 3.45
CA LEU A 106 17.91 -11.66 4.04
C LEU A 106 16.75 -11.54 3.06
N VAL A 107 15.58 -12.04 3.47
CA VAL A 107 14.36 -12.09 2.65
C VAL A 107 13.17 -11.49 3.39
N THR A 108 12.15 -11.07 2.65
CA THR A 108 10.83 -10.73 3.20
C THR A 108 10.06 -11.99 3.62
N ALA A 109 8.96 -11.83 4.34
CA ALA A 109 8.08 -12.93 4.70
C ALA A 109 7.51 -13.71 3.48
N GLN A 110 7.47 -13.07 2.31
CA GLN A 110 7.03 -13.66 1.05
C GLN A 110 8.17 -14.34 0.26
N GLY A 111 9.41 -14.28 0.76
CA GLY A 111 10.59 -14.90 0.14
C GLY A 111 11.34 -14.03 -0.89
N PHE A 112 11.04 -12.74 -0.98
CA PHE A 112 11.78 -11.81 -1.84
C PHE A 112 13.10 -11.40 -1.17
N THR A 113 14.20 -11.45 -1.91
CA THR A 113 15.52 -11.09 -1.41
C THR A 113 15.66 -9.58 -1.26
N VAL A 114 16.15 -9.11 -0.12
CA VAL A 114 16.45 -7.69 0.09
C VAL A 114 17.68 -7.29 -0.74
N ALA A 115 17.53 -6.28 -1.60
CA ALA A 115 18.65 -5.79 -2.42
C ALA A 115 19.65 -4.98 -1.57
N PRO A 116 20.96 -5.09 -1.85
CA PRO A 116 21.64 -5.70 -3.00
C PRO A 116 21.94 -7.21 -2.86
N GLY A 117 21.23 -7.94 -2.02
CA GLY A 117 21.50 -9.34 -1.71
C GLY A 117 22.48 -9.47 -0.54
N ILE A 118 21.93 -9.62 0.67
CA ILE A 118 22.71 -9.71 1.92
C ILE A 118 22.62 -11.14 2.41
N THR A 119 23.77 -11.79 2.58
CA THR A 119 23.86 -13.18 3.05
C THR A 119 24.60 -13.20 4.36
N ALA A 120 23.96 -13.73 5.39
CA ALA A 120 24.57 -13.94 6.71
C ALA A 120 25.04 -15.38 6.87
N PRO A 121 26.14 -15.65 7.57
CA PRO A 121 26.59 -17.01 7.86
C PRO A 121 25.54 -17.80 8.63
N ALA A 122 25.44 -19.10 8.36
CA ALA A 122 24.47 -19.97 9.03
C ALA A 122 24.64 -19.94 10.55
N GLY A 123 23.52 -19.79 11.28
CA GLY A 123 23.52 -19.77 12.75
C GLY A 123 24.03 -18.44 13.35
N SER A 124 24.21 -17.39 12.56
CA SER A 124 24.57 -16.08 13.07
C SER A 124 23.33 -15.30 13.56
N GLN A 125 23.54 -14.48 14.59
CA GLN A 125 22.59 -13.43 14.97
C GLN A 125 22.80 -12.23 14.06
N VAL A 126 21.73 -11.77 13.42
CA VAL A 126 21.75 -10.61 12.52
C VAL A 126 21.17 -9.40 13.26
N SER A 127 21.83 -8.26 13.10
CA SER A 127 21.38 -6.96 13.60
C SER A 127 21.52 -5.92 12.50
N ILE A 128 20.57 -5.00 12.44
CA ILE A 128 20.51 -3.96 11.41
C ILE A 128 20.67 -2.59 12.07
N GLY A 129 21.66 -1.85 11.65
CA GLY A 129 21.97 -0.51 12.16
C GLY A 129 21.07 0.58 11.55
N PRO A 130 21.04 1.79 12.16
CA PRO A 130 20.23 2.91 11.69
C PRO A 130 20.66 3.46 10.32
N ASP A 131 21.88 3.18 9.90
CA ASP A 131 22.46 3.50 8.59
C ASP A 131 22.25 2.39 7.54
N GLY A 132 21.51 1.34 7.89
CA GLY A 132 21.26 0.18 7.06
C GLY A 132 22.38 -0.87 7.08
N THR A 133 23.45 -0.67 7.84
CA THR A 133 24.51 -1.67 7.96
C THR A 133 23.96 -2.94 8.62
N VAL A 134 24.07 -4.07 7.92
CA VAL A 134 23.68 -5.39 8.44
C VAL A 134 24.92 -6.06 8.98
N THR A 135 24.88 -6.41 10.25
CA THR A 135 25.94 -7.13 10.94
C THR A 135 25.49 -8.52 11.33
N ALA A 136 26.39 -9.48 11.18
CA ALA A 136 26.18 -10.87 11.60
C ALA A 136 27.22 -11.25 12.67
N GLN A 137 26.75 -11.87 13.75
CA GLN A 137 27.58 -12.40 14.82
C GLN A 137 27.39 -13.90 14.93
N THR A 138 28.44 -14.68 14.76
CA THR A 138 28.43 -16.15 14.89
C THR A 138 28.94 -16.55 16.26
N GLY A 139 28.07 -17.15 17.10
CA GLY A 139 28.38 -17.53 18.47
C GLY A 139 28.85 -16.35 19.32
N ASN A 140 29.97 -16.47 20.01
CA ASN A 140 30.60 -15.41 20.81
C ASN A 140 31.68 -14.62 20.02
N GLY A 141 31.73 -14.77 18.70
CA GLY A 141 32.69 -14.04 17.85
C GLY A 141 32.36 -12.55 17.71
N PRO A 142 33.25 -11.78 17.06
CA PRO A 142 32.96 -10.37 16.76
C PRO A 142 31.80 -10.25 15.75
N SER A 143 31.06 -9.15 15.84
CA SER A 143 30.09 -8.78 14.82
C SER A 143 30.82 -8.33 13.55
N VAL A 144 30.46 -8.89 12.40
CA VAL A 144 31.04 -8.59 11.09
C VAL A 144 29.95 -7.98 10.21
N ALA A 145 30.23 -6.88 9.53
CA ALA A 145 29.32 -6.30 8.54
C ALA A 145 29.26 -7.23 7.32
N VAL A 146 28.03 -7.67 6.97
CA VAL A 146 27.75 -8.58 5.84
C VAL A 146 27.12 -7.86 4.66
N GLY A 147 26.67 -6.62 4.84
CA GLY A 147 26.09 -5.80 3.79
C GLY A 147 25.45 -4.53 4.32
N GLN A 148 24.84 -3.77 3.42
CA GLN A 148 24.11 -2.54 3.76
C GLN A 148 22.82 -2.47 2.97
N ILE A 149 21.71 -2.25 3.66
CA ILE A 149 20.40 -2.00 3.07
C ILE A 149 20.40 -0.57 2.54
N GLN A 150 19.97 -0.39 1.29
CA GLN A 150 19.74 0.91 0.68
C GLN A 150 18.24 1.18 0.60
N LEU A 151 17.86 2.45 0.70
CA LEU A 151 16.50 2.89 0.48
C LEU A 151 16.36 3.47 -0.91
N ALA A 152 15.23 3.14 -1.56
CA ALA A 152 14.82 3.73 -2.82
C ALA A 152 13.89 4.92 -2.56
N SER A 153 14.15 6.03 -3.24
CA SER A 153 13.26 7.19 -3.31
C SER A 153 12.79 7.40 -4.74
N PHE A 154 11.59 7.96 -4.89
CA PHE A 154 10.98 8.26 -6.19
C PHE A 154 10.57 9.72 -6.23
N ASP A 155 10.67 10.33 -7.41
CA ASP A 155 10.20 11.71 -7.64
C ASP A 155 8.67 11.79 -7.48
N ASN A 156 7.95 10.75 -7.95
CA ASN A 156 6.51 10.62 -7.78
C ASN A 156 6.13 9.24 -7.22
N PRO A 157 6.14 9.04 -5.90
CA PRO A 157 5.82 7.75 -5.29
C PRO A 157 4.37 7.30 -5.51
N GLU A 158 3.44 8.22 -5.80
CA GLU A 158 2.04 7.88 -6.11
C GLU A 158 1.90 7.16 -7.46
N GLY A 159 2.88 7.34 -8.35
CA GLY A 159 2.96 6.65 -9.63
C GLY A 159 3.39 5.18 -9.56
N LEU A 160 3.72 4.65 -8.39
CA LEU A 160 4.04 3.24 -8.21
C LEU A 160 2.79 2.35 -8.37
N ILE A 161 2.90 1.23 -9.08
CA ILE A 161 1.81 0.24 -9.21
C ILE A 161 1.97 -0.86 -8.16
N LEU A 162 0.86 -1.19 -7.46
CA LEU A 162 0.81 -2.35 -6.56
C LEU A 162 0.80 -3.65 -7.36
N THR A 163 1.68 -4.56 -6.97
CA THR A 163 1.79 -5.91 -7.56
C THR A 163 1.22 -7.02 -6.67
N GLY A 164 0.60 -6.68 -5.56
CA GLY A 164 0.16 -7.62 -4.52
C GLY A 164 1.16 -7.71 -3.37
N ASP A 165 0.78 -8.42 -2.31
CA ASP A 165 1.62 -8.68 -1.12
C ASP A 165 2.27 -7.45 -0.47
N GLY A 166 1.64 -6.26 -0.62
CA GLY A 166 2.20 -5.00 -0.10
C GLY A 166 3.41 -4.46 -0.86
N MET A 167 3.70 -5.02 -2.03
CA MET A 167 4.80 -4.59 -2.89
C MET A 167 4.34 -3.63 -3.98
N ALA A 168 5.25 -2.81 -4.45
CA ALA A 168 5.04 -1.87 -5.54
C ALA A 168 6.13 -2.01 -6.60
N ALA A 169 5.76 -1.86 -7.87
CA ALA A 169 6.67 -1.79 -8.99
C ALA A 169 6.82 -0.35 -9.49
N ALA A 170 8.02 0.02 -9.92
CA ALA A 170 8.28 1.30 -10.56
C ALA A 170 7.60 1.38 -11.93
N THR A 171 7.15 2.58 -12.29
CA THR A 171 6.52 2.87 -13.57
C THR A 171 7.17 4.10 -14.21
N THR A 172 6.78 4.40 -15.43
CA THR A 172 7.19 5.65 -16.08
C THR A 172 6.62 6.88 -15.37
N ALA A 173 5.48 6.74 -14.66
CA ALA A 173 4.85 7.81 -13.91
C ALA A 173 5.53 8.04 -12.53
N SER A 174 6.12 7.00 -11.92
CA SER A 174 6.87 7.14 -10.67
C SER A 174 8.27 7.73 -10.88
N GLY A 175 8.79 7.63 -12.08
CA GLY A 175 10.20 7.89 -12.37
C GLY A 175 11.11 6.72 -11.99
N ALA A 176 12.41 6.88 -12.27
CA ALA A 176 13.42 5.90 -11.88
C ALA A 176 13.71 5.99 -10.36
N PRO A 177 13.98 4.85 -9.70
CA PRO A 177 14.37 4.86 -8.30
C PRO A 177 15.75 5.51 -8.11
N THR A 178 15.86 6.40 -7.16
CA THR A 178 17.16 6.87 -6.65
C THR A 178 17.47 6.11 -5.37
N LEU A 179 18.67 5.51 -5.31
CA LEU A 179 19.10 4.73 -4.16
C LEU A 179 20.00 5.57 -3.25
N GLY A 180 19.83 5.43 -1.96
CA GLY A 180 20.63 6.13 -0.98
C GLY A 180 20.77 5.39 0.34
N THR A 181 21.76 5.78 1.10
CA THR A 181 22.00 5.25 2.46
C THR A 181 20.97 5.82 3.42
N PRO A 182 20.31 4.97 4.25
CA PRO A 182 19.42 5.43 5.29
C PRO A 182 20.05 6.49 6.21
N GLY A 183 19.25 7.47 6.63
CA GLY A 183 19.73 8.57 7.48
C GLY A 183 20.51 9.68 6.79
N THR A 184 20.78 9.57 5.48
CA THR A 184 21.36 10.66 4.69
C THR A 184 20.29 11.61 4.16
N ALA A 185 20.71 12.80 3.67
CA ALA A 185 19.77 13.81 3.18
C ALA A 185 18.80 13.26 2.12
N GLY A 186 17.50 13.38 2.38
CA GLY A 186 16.43 12.89 1.51
C GLY A 186 15.90 11.49 1.83
N TYR A 187 16.63 10.70 2.64
CA TYR A 187 16.24 9.34 3.03
C TYR A 187 15.95 9.25 4.52
N GLY A 188 14.89 8.48 4.85
CA GLY A 188 14.59 8.17 6.24
C GLY A 188 15.67 7.32 6.91
N GLY A 189 15.75 7.40 8.24
CA GLY A 189 16.58 6.50 9.03
C GLY A 189 15.91 5.15 9.25
N LEU A 190 16.67 4.13 9.62
CA LEU A 190 16.14 2.83 10.01
C LEU A 190 16.07 2.70 11.53
N VAL A 191 15.03 2.05 12.02
CA VAL A 191 14.89 1.67 13.44
C VAL A 191 14.66 0.17 13.51
N SER A 192 15.64 -0.54 14.08
CA SER A 192 15.56 -1.98 14.32
C SER A 192 14.68 -2.29 15.53
N GLY A 193 14.02 -3.43 15.53
CA GLY A 193 13.08 -3.84 16.57
C GLY A 193 11.69 -3.22 16.46
N PHE A 194 11.40 -2.55 15.34
CA PHE A 194 10.12 -1.92 15.06
C PHE A 194 9.62 -2.29 13.67
N LEU A 195 8.30 -2.30 13.53
CA LEU A 195 7.61 -2.37 12.24
C LEU A 195 6.74 -1.13 12.05
N GLU A 196 6.62 -0.68 10.82
CA GLU A 196 5.63 0.33 10.46
C GLU A 196 4.27 -0.35 10.35
N SER A 197 3.29 0.07 11.16
CA SER A 197 1.90 -0.39 11.07
C SER A 197 1.23 0.20 9.84
N SER A 198 0.12 -0.40 9.42
CA SER A 198 -0.76 0.21 8.42
C SER A 198 -1.15 1.64 8.86
N ASN A 199 -1.25 2.57 7.90
CA ASN A 199 -1.75 3.93 8.16
C ASN A 199 -3.28 4.04 8.00
N VAL A 200 -3.97 2.91 7.95
CA VAL A 200 -5.44 2.83 7.90
C VAL A 200 -6.02 3.16 9.28
N ASP A 201 -6.98 4.08 9.31
CA ASP A 201 -7.78 4.36 10.51
C ASP A 201 -9.09 3.56 10.47
N LEU A 202 -9.23 2.61 11.40
CA LEU A 202 -10.39 1.71 11.49
C LEU A 202 -11.71 2.47 11.58
N VAL A 203 -11.76 3.51 12.43
CA VAL A 203 -13.00 4.24 12.68
C VAL A 203 -13.43 5.00 11.43
N THR A 204 -12.50 5.66 10.79
CA THR A 204 -12.72 6.38 9.53
C THR A 204 -13.21 5.43 8.44
N GLU A 205 -12.58 4.26 8.27
CA GLU A 205 -13.00 3.29 7.25
C GLU A 205 -14.38 2.68 7.53
N MET A 206 -14.71 2.42 8.79
CA MET A 206 -16.06 1.95 9.16
C MET A 206 -17.14 3.01 8.87
N VAL A 207 -16.85 4.28 9.16
CA VAL A 207 -17.78 5.38 8.82
C VAL A 207 -17.93 5.49 7.30
N ASN A 208 -16.84 5.44 6.54
CA ASN A 208 -16.86 5.45 5.08
C ASN A 208 -17.73 4.30 4.55
N GLN A 209 -17.59 3.08 5.09
CA GLN A 209 -18.39 1.93 4.69
C GLN A 209 -19.90 2.14 4.92
N ILE A 210 -20.26 2.74 6.05
CA ILE A 210 -21.68 3.07 6.35
C ILE A 210 -22.20 4.09 5.34
N VAL A 211 -21.44 5.17 5.10
CA VAL A 211 -21.80 6.22 4.14
C VAL A 211 -21.99 5.63 2.73
N GLU A 212 -21.04 4.82 2.26
CA GLU A 212 -21.13 4.21 0.92
C GLU A 212 -22.32 3.26 0.79
N THR A 213 -22.65 2.53 1.85
CA THR A 213 -23.86 1.68 1.87
C THR A 213 -25.14 2.53 1.73
N HIS A 214 -25.21 3.67 2.43
CA HIS A 214 -26.35 4.58 2.31
C HIS A 214 -26.42 5.25 0.93
N VAL A 215 -25.30 5.68 0.38
CA VAL A 215 -25.21 6.25 -0.98
C VAL A 215 -25.66 5.21 -2.02
N TYR A 216 -25.20 3.97 -1.88
CA TYR A 216 -25.62 2.88 -2.76
C TYR A 216 -27.14 2.65 -2.71
N THR A 217 -27.71 2.55 -1.51
CA THR A 217 -29.16 2.33 -1.35
C THR A 217 -30.00 3.50 -1.86
N ALA A 218 -29.54 4.73 -1.67
CA ALA A 218 -30.19 5.93 -2.19
C ALA A 218 -30.23 5.94 -3.72
N ASN A 219 -29.11 5.68 -4.40
CA ASN A 219 -29.04 5.59 -5.86
C ASN A 219 -29.90 4.45 -6.40
N ALA A 220 -29.92 3.29 -5.72
CA ALA A 220 -30.79 2.18 -6.09
C ALA A 220 -32.29 2.54 -5.97
N SER A 221 -32.66 3.35 -4.98
CA SER A 221 -34.02 3.84 -4.81
C SER A 221 -34.42 4.83 -5.91
N VAL A 222 -33.51 5.68 -6.37
CA VAL A 222 -33.74 6.59 -7.52
C VAL A 222 -34.05 5.78 -8.78
N ILE A 223 -33.30 4.72 -9.05
CA ILE A 223 -33.54 3.86 -10.22
C ILE A 223 -34.95 3.22 -10.15
N ARG A 224 -35.31 2.68 -8.99
CA ARG A 224 -36.68 2.07 -8.79
C ARG A 224 -37.76 3.11 -9.00
N ALA A 225 -37.68 4.28 -8.40
CA ALA A 225 -38.65 5.35 -8.55
C ALA A 225 -38.81 5.81 -10.01
N THR A 226 -37.68 5.89 -10.74
CA THR A 226 -37.70 6.26 -12.17
C THR A 226 -38.37 5.15 -13.01
N ASP A 227 -38.12 3.89 -12.68
CA ASP A 227 -38.73 2.75 -13.38
C ASP A 227 -40.28 2.71 -13.15
N GLU A 228 -40.72 2.99 -11.92
CA GLU A 228 -42.16 3.12 -11.60
C GLU A 228 -42.81 4.28 -12.35
N MET A 229 -42.19 5.47 -12.37
CA MET A 229 -42.69 6.62 -13.14
C MET A 229 -42.80 6.31 -14.63
N ASN A 230 -41.80 5.62 -15.22
CA ASN A 230 -41.85 5.22 -16.61
C ASN A 230 -42.97 4.25 -16.91
N ARG A 231 -43.20 3.28 -16.03
CA ARG A 231 -44.33 2.33 -16.15
C ARG A 231 -45.69 3.01 -16.07
N GLU A 232 -45.86 3.94 -15.11
CA GLU A 232 -47.08 4.70 -14.96
C GLU A 232 -47.35 5.60 -16.17
N THR A 233 -46.31 6.24 -16.69
CA THR A 233 -46.41 7.05 -17.92
C THR A 233 -46.82 6.23 -19.12
N LEU A 234 -46.29 5.01 -19.30
CA LEU A 234 -46.69 4.10 -20.36
C LEU A 234 -48.13 3.61 -20.21
N ASN A 235 -48.58 3.35 -18.98
CA ASN A 235 -49.98 2.96 -18.71
C ASN A 235 -50.96 4.09 -18.98
N LEU A 236 -50.58 5.35 -18.85
CA LEU A 236 -51.41 6.52 -19.15
C LEU A 236 -51.53 6.79 -20.66
N LEU A 237 -50.59 6.28 -21.45
CA LEU A 237 -50.54 6.45 -22.91
C LEU A 237 -51.19 5.28 -23.67
N ALA A 238 -51.54 4.20 -23.00
CA ALA A 238 -52.20 3.02 -23.55
C ALA A 238 -53.71 3.06 -23.28
#